data_326c24d785fb288c25c1082127cc2183
#
_entry.id   326c24d785fb288c25c1082127cc2183
#
_cell.length_a   1.000
_cell.length_b   1.000
_cell.length_c   1.000
_cell.angle_alpha   90.00
_cell.angle_beta   90.00
_cell.angle_gamma   90.00
#
_symmetry.space_group_name_H-M   'P 1'
#
loop_
_entity.id
_entity.type
_entity.pdbx_description
1 polymer ?
#
loop_
_entity_poly.entity_id
_entity_poly.type
_entity_poly.pdbx_seq_one_letter_code
_entity_poly.pdbx_strand_id
1 'polypeptide(L)'
;SSRSTKLLHGGIRYLPQLQFNLVKESLNEQKILKKRLGSLYRPLKLLAPIYKNDGFADLPKIFQKNYIASYAFKLGLLFYDFLGGRKKSEKHKNISKKNTFVLFPKLRKVNLKKSFIFQDAQTDDSKLVLSLLRTAVEINNSTAINYLNVKNIYKKNKFYEIHLCCELTGVEYSVFAKKIIAASGVHNLPGDYK
;
A
#
# COMPACT_ATOMS: atom_id res chain seq x y z
N SER A 1 -10.29 -7.01 -4.44
CA SER A 1 -9.32 -7.54 -5.41
C SER A 1 -8.35 -8.52 -4.77
N SER A 2 -8.27 -9.72 -5.31
CA SER A 2 -7.35 -10.76 -4.81
C SER A 2 -5.91 -10.60 -5.33
N ARG A 3 -5.64 -9.63 -6.20
CA ARG A 3 -4.34 -9.41 -6.85
C ARG A 3 -3.44 -8.39 -6.14
N SER A 4 -3.70 -8.07 -4.89
CA SER A 4 -2.86 -7.19 -4.08
C SER A 4 -1.83 -7.98 -3.28
N THR A 5 -0.81 -7.32 -2.75
CA THR A 5 0.15 -7.91 -1.81
C THR A 5 -0.46 -8.17 -0.43
N LYS A 6 -1.68 -7.68 -0.19
CA LYS A 6 -2.38 -7.69 1.10
C LYS A 6 -1.62 -7.00 2.23
N LEU A 7 -0.62 -6.19 1.89
CA LEU A 7 0.20 -5.46 2.84
C LEU A 7 -0.33 -4.05 3.04
N LEU A 8 -0.49 -3.67 4.29
CA LEU A 8 -0.66 -2.28 4.74
C LEU A 8 0.74 -1.76 5.08
N HIS A 9 1.52 -1.38 4.06
CA HIS A 9 2.90 -0.99 4.22
C HIS A 9 3.05 0.52 4.46
N GLY A 10 4.02 0.91 5.30
CA GLY A 10 4.36 2.32 5.52
C GLY A 10 5.32 2.92 4.48
N GLY A 11 5.55 2.23 3.35
CA GLY A 11 6.30 2.78 2.22
C GLY A 11 7.82 2.80 2.40
N ILE A 12 8.40 1.89 3.17
CA ILE A 12 9.86 1.82 3.41
C ILE A 12 10.70 1.86 2.12
N ARG A 13 10.21 1.30 1.02
CA ARG A 13 10.89 1.28 -0.29
C ARG A 13 11.06 2.67 -0.93
N TYR A 14 10.32 3.67 -0.46
CA TYR A 14 10.43 5.05 -0.95
C TYR A 14 11.49 5.87 -0.22
N LEU A 15 12.04 5.36 0.90
CA LEU A 15 13.14 6.03 1.62
C LEU A 15 14.40 6.21 0.76
N PRO A 16 14.84 5.20 -0.02
CA PRO A 16 15.99 5.38 -0.90
C PRO A 16 15.80 6.46 -1.98
N GLN A 17 14.53 6.73 -2.35
CA GLN A 17 14.15 7.75 -3.34
C GLN A 17 13.94 9.13 -2.69
N LEU A 18 14.28 9.29 -1.39
CA LEU A 18 14.12 10.52 -0.61
C LEU A 18 12.67 11.06 -0.54
N GLN A 19 11.67 10.20 -0.76
CA GLN A 19 10.24 10.55 -0.74
C GLN A 19 9.69 10.51 0.69
N PHE A 20 10.26 11.33 1.58
CA PHE A 20 9.94 11.32 3.01
C PHE A 20 8.49 11.69 3.31
N ASN A 21 7.91 12.60 2.54
CA ASN A 21 6.51 13.00 2.70
C ASN A 21 5.56 11.83 2.45
N LEU A 22 5.81 11.06 1.39
CA LEU A 22 5.01 9.88 1.05
C LEU A 22 5.11 8.80 2.14
N VAL A 23 6.31 8.59 2.70
CA VAL A 23 6.52 7.66 3.82
C VAL A 23 5.77 8.12 5.06
N LYS A 24 5.85 9.41 5.40
CA LYS A 24 5.14 9.99 6.55
C LYS A 24 3.63 9.84 6.41
N GLU A 25 3.08 10.14 5.24
CA GLU A 25 1.66 9.99 4.92
C GLU A 25 1.23 8.51 5.05
N SER A 26 1.95 7.59 4.41
CA SER A 26 1.68 6.15 4.47
C SER A 26 1.70 5.61 5.90
N LEU A 27 2.65 6.06 6.74
CA LEU A 27 2.73 5.66 8.15
C LEU A 27 1.61 6.26 8.99
N ASN A 28 1.17 7.48 8.69
CA ASN A 28 0.01 8.08 9.37
C ASN A 28 -1.27 7.33 9.02
N GLU A 29 -1.49 7.00 7.74
CA GLU A 29 -2.61 6.17 7.32
C GLU A 29 -2.56 4.79 7.99
N GLN A 30 -1.41 4.15 8.05
CA GLN A 30 -1.24 2.88 8.75
C GLN A 30 -1.64 2.97 10.23
N LYS A 31 -1.33 4.09 10.92
CA LYS A 31 -1.74 4.33 12.32
C LYS A 31 -3.26 4.46 12.46
N ILE A 32 -3.91 5.16 11.52
CA ILE A 32 -5.36 5.32 11.48
C ILE A 32 -6.02 3.96 11.28
N LEU A 33 -5.55 3.20 10.29
CA LEU A 33 -6.04 1.87 9.99
C LEU A 33 -5.85 0.91 11.18
N LYS A 34 -4.70 0.95 11.86
CA LYS A 34 -4.46 0.16 13.08
C LYS A 34 -5.49 0.41 14.17
N LYS A 35 -5.96 1.66 14.31
CA LYS A 35 -6.97 2.03 15.30
C LYS A 35 -8.40 1.62 14.90
N ARG A 36 -8.71 1.64 13.59
CA ARG A 36 -10.08 1.52 13.08
C ARG A 36 -10.44 0.13 12.57
N LEU A 37 -9.49 -0.65 12.10
CA LEU A 37 -9.76 -1.91 11.40
C LEU A 37 -9.91 -3.12 12.33
N GLY A 38 -9.59 -3.01 13.62
CA GLY A 38 -9.72 -4.13 14.57
C GLY A 38 -9.01 -5.39 14.05
N SER A 39 -9.75 -6.48 13.89
CA SER A 39 -9.24 -7.79 13.46
C SER A 39 -8.75 -7.83 11.99
N LEU A 40 -9.14 -6.87 11.17
CA LEU A 40 -8.65 -6.74 9.79
C LEU A 40 -7.21 -6.19 9.72
N TYR A 41 -6.73 -5.53 10.77
CA TYR A 41 -5.34 -5.10 10.88
C TYR A 41 -4.51 -6.17 11.58
N ARG A 42 -3.65 -6.86 10.86
CA ARG A 42 -2.78 -7.91 11.42
C ARG A 42 -1.32 -7.46 11.34
N PRO A 43 -0.62 -7.26 12.49
CA PRO A 43 0.80 -6.95 12.48
C PRO A 43 1.59 -8.07 11.79
N LEU A 44 2.49 -7.69 10.89
CA LEU A 44 3.35 -8.60 10.14
C LEU A 44 4.81 -8.20 10.28
N LYS A 45 5.65 -9.15 10.69
CA LYS A 45 7.10 -8.98 10.72
C LYS A 45 7.68 -9.36 9.38
N LEU A 46 8.43 -8.45 8.77
CA LEU A 46 9.10 -8.63 7.50
C LEU A 46 10.60 -8.76 7.73
N LEU A 47 11.24 -9.69 7.01
CA LEU A 47 12.68 -9.86 6.99
C LEU A 47 13.26 -9.14 5.78
N ALA A 48 14.27 -8.30 6.00
CA ALA A 48 15.10 -7.70 4.97
C ALA A 48 16.52 -8.28 5.06
N PRO A 49 16.87 -9.27 4.25
CA PRO A 49 18.22 -9.79 4.17
C PRO A 49 19.08 -8.87 3.32
N ILE A 50 20.28 -8.52 3.78
CA ILE A 50 21.24 -7.67 3.07
C ILE A 50 22.41 -8.54 2.60
N TYR A 51 22.59 -8.67 1.32
CA TYR A 51 23.69 -9.43 0.72
C TYR A 51 24.85 -8.54 0.30
N LYS A 52 26.05 -9.12 0.17
CA LYS A 52 27.18 -8.47 -0.51
C LYS A 52 26.84 -8.42 -2.01
N ASN A 53 26.93 -7.29 -2.64
CA ASN A 53 26.61 -7.06 -4.06
C ASN A 53 25.10 -7.04 -4.42
N ASP A 54 24.18 -7.15 -3.47
CA ASP A 54 22.83 -6.69 -3.71
C ASP A 54 22.93 -5.15 -3.76
N GLY A 55 23.22 -4.64 -4.95
CA GLY A 55 23.08 -3.22 -5.20
C GLY A 55 21.61 -2.87 -4.93
N PHE A 56 21.36 -1.98 -4.01
CA PHE A 56 20.10 -1.27 -3.99
C PHE A 56 20.11 -0.42 -5.28
N ALA A 57 19.60 -0.99 -6.38
CA ALA A 57 19.61 -0.33 -7.69
C ALA A 57 18.96 1.05 -7.66
N ASP A 58 18.04 1.23 -6.69
CA ASP A 58 17.29 2.47 -6.44
C ASP A 58 18.04 3.48 -5.55
N LEU A 59 19.22 3.13 -4.99
CA LEU A 59 20.02 4.07 -4.22
C LEU A 59 20.95 4.90 -5.14
N PRO A 60 21.20 6.17 -4.82
CA PRO A 60 22.25 6.96 -5.48
C PRO A 60 23.58 6.20 -5.48
N LYS A 61 24.35 6.31 -6.55
CA LYS A 61 25.62 5.55 -6.77
C LYS A 61 26.59 5.58 -5.57
N ILE A 62 26.60 6.67 -4.81
CA ILE A 62 27.43 6.85 -3.60
C ILE A 62 27.08 5.82 -2.50
N PHE A 63 25.81 5.43 -2.39
CA PHE A 63 25.31 4.50 -1.38
C PHE A 63 25.31 3.04 -1.85
N GLN A 64 25.68 2.76 -3.09
CA GLN A 64 25.72 1.40 -3.64
C GLN A 64 26.97 0.61 -3.19
N LYS A 65 27.97 1.24 -2.54
CA LYS A 65 29.13 0.53 -1.96
C LYS A 65 28.67 -0.37 -0.81
N ASN A 66 29.10 -1.62 -0.85
CA ASN A 66 28.62 -2.77 -0.07
C ASN A 66 28.44 -2.58 1.46
N TYR A 67 29.27 -1.77 2.12
CA TYR A 67 29.14 -1.53 3.56
C TYR A 67 28.26 -0.30 3.86
N ILE A 68 28.29 0.70 2.99
CA ILE A 68 27.47 1.92 3.12
C ILE A 68 25.98 1.57 2.99
N ALA A 69 25.61 0.69 2.04
CA ALA A 69 24.24 0.26 1.83
C ALA A 69 23.59 -0.34 3.10
N SER A 70 24.34 -1.15 3.85
CA SER A 70 23.85 -1.75 5.11
C SER A 70 23.60 -0.69 6.21
N TYR A 71 24.45 0.33 6.29
CA TYR A 71 24.27 1.43 7.26
C TYR A 71 23.17 2.38 6.81
N ALA A 72 23.09 2.71 5.52
CA ALA A 72 22.03 3.52 4.96
C ALA A 72 20.65 2.88 5.18
N PHE A 73 20.55 1.56 4.96
CA PHE A 73 19.32 0.81 5.22
C PHE A 73 18.93 0.85 6.71
N LYS A 74 19.91 0.65 7.61
CA LYS A 74 19.68 0.77 9.07
C LYS A 74 19.21 2.17 9.45
N LEU A 75 19.84 3.22 8.90
CA LEU A 75 19.44 4.60 9.13
C LEU A 75 18.02 4.85 8.62
N GLY A 76 17.69 4.32 7.45
CA GLY A 76 16.33 4.34 6.90
C GLY A 76 15.31 3.68 7.82
N LEU A 77 15.64 2.52 8.40
CA LEU A 77 14.78 1.84 9.38
C LEU A 77 14.60 2.63 10.68
N LEU A 78 15.67 3.28 11.18
CA LEU A 78 15.57 4.16 12.35
C LEU A 78 14.63 5.34 12.08
N PHE A 79 14.77 5.96 10.91
CA PHE A 79 13.91 7.04 10.48
C PHE A 79 12.45 6.59 10.28
N TYR A 80 12.27 5.42 9.71
CA TYR A 80 10.96 4.78 9.54
C TYR A 80 10.26 4.52 10.88
N ASP A 81 11.00 4.01 11.87
CA ASP A 81 10.47 3.78 13.22
C ASP A 81 10.13 5.09 13.93
N PHE A 82 10.95 6.13 13.73
CA PHE A 82 10.72 7.47 14.28
C PHE A 82 9.45 8.09 13.69
N LEU A 83 9.33 8.14 12.37
CA LEU A 83 8.13 8.66 11.68
C LEU A 83 6.88 7.85 12.05
N GLY A 84 7.03 6.54 12.17
CA GLY A 84 5.96 5.63 12.58
C GLY A 84 5.51 5.81 14.04
N GLY A 85 6.28 6.51 14.89
CA GLY A 85 6.01 6.61 16.33
C GLY A 85 5.93 5.23 16.99
N ARG A 86 6.80 4.30 16.56
CA ARG A 86 6.73 2.89 16.96
C ARG A 86 7.18 2.69 18.41
N LYS A 87 6.45 1.85 19.14
CA LYS A 87 6.84 1.43 20.48
C LYS A 87 8.12 0.58 20.41
N LYS A 88 8.85 0.48 21.52
CA LYS A 88 10.12 -0.30 21.60
C LYS A 88 9.99 -1.73 21.07
N SER A 89 8.85 -2.39 21.29
CA SER A 89 8.55 -3.75 20.83
C SER A 89 8.32 -3.85 19.31
N GLU A 90 7.93 -2.75 18.67
CA GLU A 90 7.59 -2.66 17.24
C GLU A 90 8.76 -2.16 16.39
N LYS A 91 9.84 -1.66 17.03
CA LYS A 91 11.02 -1.16 16.33
C LYS A 91 11.77 -2.29 15.61
N HIS A 92 12.47 -1.91 14.55
CA HIS A 92 13.31 -2.86 13.83
C HIS A 92 14.36 -3.50 14.71
N LYS A 93 14.74 -4.72 14.38
CA LYS A 93 15.79 -5.49 15.07
C LYS A 93 16.80 -6.01 14.06
N ASN A 94 18.08 -5.90 14.42
CA ASN A 94 19.17 -6.56 13.70
C ASN A 94 19.21 -8.04 14.10
N ILE A 95 19.32 -8.94 13.15
CA ILE A 95 19.38 -10.38 13.36
C ILE A 95 20.70 -10.93 12.82
N SER A 96 21.32 -11.81 13.61
CA SER A 96 22.51 -12.52 13.20
C SER A 96 22.23 -13.46 12.03
N LYS A 97 23.27 -13.79 11.24
CA LYS A 97 23.17 -14.77 10.15
C LYS A 97 22.60 -16.11 10.64
N LYS A 98 23.09 -16.61 11.78
CA LYS A 98 22.63 -17.87 12.39
C LYS A 98 21.12 -17.83 12.62
N ASN A 99 20.62 -16.81 13.28
CA ASN A 99 19.20 -16.67 13.58
C ASN A 99 18.36 -16.41 12.31
N THR A 100 18.93 -15.75 11.31
CA THR A 100 18.27 -15.58 10.01
C THR A 100 17.97 -16.94 9.37
N PHE A 101 18.93 -17.85 9.36
CA PHE A 101 18.76 -19.19 8.76
C PHE A 101 17.89 -20.12 9.60
N VAL A 102 17.84 -19.91 10.92
CA VAL A 102 16.86 -20.62 11.77
C VAL A 102 15.43 -20.22 11.41
N LEU A 103 15.18 -18.92 11.22
CA LEU A 103 13.86 -18.43 10.88
C LEU A 103 13.47 -18.68 9.40
N PHE A 104 14.46 -18.63 8.49
CA PHE A 104 14.28 -18.78 7.05
C PHE A 104 15.32 -19.72 6.45
N PRO A 105 15.16 -21.06 6.61
CA PRO A 105 16.16 -22.05 6.20
C PRO A 105 16.43 -22.07 4.69
N LYS A 106 15.44 -21.72 3.87
CA LYS A 106 15.53 -21.69 2.40
C LYS A 106 16.20 -20.44 1.84
N LEU A 107 16.60 -19.48 2.69
CA LEU A 107 17.23 -18.26 2.22
C LEU A 107 18.63 -18.56 1.66
N ARG A 108 19.03 -17.86 0.59
CA ARG A 108 20.39 -17.97 0.02
C ARG A 108 21.44 -17.65 1.09
N LYS A 109 22.36 -18.60 1.33
CA LYS A 109 23.38 -18.48 2.39
C LYS A 109 24.60 -17.66 1.95
N VAL A 110 24.95 -17.76 0.66
CA VAL A 110 26.16 -17.14 0.09
C VAL A 110 26.01 -15.62 0.12
N ASN A 111 27.05 -14.94 0.60
CA ASN A 111 27.16 -13.48 0.64
C ASN A 111 26.14 -12.74 1.54
N LEU A 112 25.35 -13.42 2.38
CA LEU A 112 24.52 -12.74 3.37
C LEU A 112 25.40 -11.97 4.36
N LYS A 113 25.15 -10.66 4.51
CA LYS A 113 25.85 -9.77 5.45
C LYS A 113 25.14 -9.66 6.77
N LYS A 114 23.92 -9.19 6.73
CA LYS A 114 23.06 -8.94 7.89
C LYS A 114 21.61 -9.12 7.48
N SER A 115 20.73 -9.24 8.47
CA SER A 115 19.29 -9.18 8.24
C SER A 115 18.65 -8.26 9.26
N PHE A 116 17.58 -7.62 8.86
CA PHE A 116 16.75 -6.80 9.73
C PHE A 116 15.34 -7.36 9.74
N ILE A 117 14.71 -7.40 10.91
CA ILE A 117 13.27 -7.57 11.01
C ILE A 117 12.67 -6.22 11.34
N PHE A 118 11.66 -5.83 10.59
CA PHE A 118 10.85 -4.66 10.86
C PHE A 118 9.37 -5.03 10.77
N GLN A 119 8.52 -4.20 11.32
CA GLN A 119 7.09 -4.48 11.40
C GLN A 119 6.32 -3.63 10.41
N ASP A 120 5.44 -4.27 9.67
CA ASP A 120 4.37 -3.65 8.90
C ASP A 120 3.04 -4.29 9.29
N ALA A 121 2.06 -4.29 8.40
CA ALA A 121 0.80 -4.97 8.66
C ALA A 121 0.28 -5.65 7.39
N GLN A 122 -0.62 -6.59 7.62
CA GLN A 122 -1.35 -7.31 6.58
C GLN A 122 -2.85 -7.16 6.83
N THR A 123 -3.62 -7.15 5.76
CA THR A 123 -5.08 -7.19 5.79
C THR A 123 -5.61 -8.15 4.74
N ASP A 124 -6.85 -8.59 4.91
CA ASP A 124 -7.64 -9.15 3.82
C ASP A 124 -8.26 -7.99 3.05
N ASP A 125 -7.70 -7.66 1.91
CA ASP A 125 -8.10 -6.50 1.09
C ASP A 125 -9.54 -6.60 0.60
N SER A 126 -10.03 -7.77 0.28
CA SER A 126 -11.42 -7.98 -0.14
C SER A 126 -12.40 -7.69 1.01
N LYS A 127 -12.08 -8.19 2.20
CA LYS A 127 -12.88 -7.88 3.40
C LYS A 127 -12.81 -6.41 3.79
N LEU A 128 -11.63 -5.80 3.65
CA LEU A 128 -11.47 -4.37 3.93
C LEU A 128 -12.34 -3.52 2.99
N VAL A 129 -12.28 -3.78 1.68
CA VAL A 129 -13.10 -3.07 0.68
C VAL A 129 -14.59 -3.27 0.96
N LEU A 130 -15.02 -4.51 1.22
CA LEU A 130 -16.41 -4.80 1.54
C LEU A 130 -16.88 -4.08 2.81
N SER A 131 -16.04 -4.04 3.86
CA SER A 131 -16.35 -3.32 5.09
C SER A 131 -16.49 -1.82 4.86
N LEU A 132 -15.63 -1.22 4.04
CA LEU A 132 -15.72 0.20 3.68
C LEU A 132 -17.02 0.51 2.90
N LEU A 133 -17.36 -0.33 1.93
CA LEU A 133 -18.60 -0.18 1.15
C LEU A 133 -19.84 -0.29 2.04
N ARG A 134 -19.89 -1.30 2.92
CA ARG A 134 -21.00 -1.45 3.87
C ARG A 134 -21.13 -0.25 4.79
N THR A 135 -20.02 0.25 5.33
CA THR A 135 -20.02 1.44 6.18
C THR A 135 -20.53 2.68 5.40
N ALA A 136 -20.12 2.85 4.14
CA ALA A 136 -20.60 3.97 3.32
C ALA A 136 -22.10 3.89 3.06
N VAL A 137 -22.64 2.70 2.80
CA VAL A 137 -24.07 2.47 2.60
C VAL A 137 -24.85 2.73 3.90
N GLU A 138 -24.40 2.16 5.02
CA GLU A 138 -25.13 2.20 6.30
C GLU A 138 -25.11 3.61 6.94
N ILE A 139 -23.97 4.31 6.90
CA ILE A 139 -23.81 5.59 7.60
C ILE A 139 -24.19 6.78 6.71
N ASN A 140 -23.83 6.76 5.43
CA ASN A 140 -23.96 7.92 4.54
C ASN A 140 -25.06 7.76 3.49
N ASN A 141 -25.89 6.74 3.58
CA ASN A 141 -26.95 6.44 2.60
C ASN A 141 -26.41 6.42 1.15
N SER A 142 -25.18 5.90 0.99
CA SER A 142 -24.53 5.80 -0.31
C SER A 142 -24.99 4.55 -1.04
N THR A 143 -24.91 4.55 -2.36
CA THR A 143 -25.20 3.36 -3.18
C THR A 143 -23.91 2.80 -3.74
N ALA A 144 -23.69 1.49 -3.59
CA ALA A 144 -22.56 0.76 -4.16
C ALA A 144 -23.08 -0.33 -5.09
N ILE A 145 -22.73 -0.26 -6.36
CA ILE A 145 -23.21 -1.18 -7.39
C ILE A 145 -21.99 -1.76 -8.13
N ASN A 146 -21.92 -3.09 -8.19
CA ASN A 146 -20.95 -3.81 -9.02
C ASN A 146 -21.57 -4.20 -10.37
N TYR A 147 -20.74 -4.67 -11.30
CA TYR A 147 -21.13 -5.02 -12.69
C TYR A 147 -21.83 -3.89 -13.46
N LEU A 148 -21.59 -2.66 -13.08
CA LEU A 148 -22.11 -1.48 -13.77
C LEU A 148 -20.96 -0.75 -14.46
N ASN A 149 -20.96 -0.78 -15.78
CA ASN A 149 -19.91 -0.18 -16.60
C ASN A 149 -20.30 1.24 -17.03
N VAL A 150 -19.39 2.18 -16.88
CA VAL A 150 -19.56 3.54 -17.40
C VAL A 150 -19.29 3.53 -18.90
N LYS A 151 -20.31 3.78 -19.71
CA LYS A 151 -20.21 3.85 -21.18
C LYS A 151 -19.78 5.22 -21.66
N ASN A 152 -20.43 6.26 -21.16
CA ASN A 152 -20.12 7.65 -21.51
C ASN A 152 -20.40 8.59 -20.35
N ILE A 153 -19.73 9.73 -20.37
CA ILE A 153 -19.93 10.84 -19.45
C ILE A 153 -20.04 12.12 -20.28
N TYR A 154 -21.10 12.87 -20.08
CA TYR A 154 -21.33 14.13 -20.74
C TYR A 154 -21.42 15.27 -19.74
N LYS A 155 -20.62 16.31 -19.93
CA LYS A 155 -20.68 17.51 -19.11
C LYS A 155 -21.87 18.36 -19.55
N LYS A 156 -22.73 18.67 -18.62
CA LYS A 156 -23.84 19.66 -18.76
C LYS A 156 -23.49 20.87 -17.90
N ASN A 157 -24.20 21.95 -18.02
CA ASN A 157 -23.87 23.22 -17.36
C ASN A 157 -23.51 23.12 -15.86
N LYS A 158 -24.34 22.41 -15.06
CA LYS A 158 -24.19 22.28 -13.60
C LYS A 158 -24.04 20.87 -13.10
N PHE A 159 -24.08 19.89 -13.98
CA PHE A 159 -24.02 18.46 -13.61
C PHE A 159 -23.38 17.63 -14.73
N TYR A 160 -23.16 16.38 -14.47
CA TYR A 160 -22.72 15.38 -15.43
C TYR A 160 -23.85 14.39 -15.64
N GLU A 161 -24.10 14.03 -16.88
CA GLU A 161 -24.94 12.92 -17.28
C GLU A 161 -24.06 11.73 -17.58
N ILE A 162 -24.32 10.61 -16.90
CA ILE A 162 -23.46 9.42 -16.93
C ILE A 162 -24.30 8.27 -17.45
N HIS A 163 -23.89 7.71 -18.57
CA HIS A 163 -24.52 6.55 -19.17
C HIS A 163 -23.83 5.29 -18.67
N LEU A 164 -24.60 4.39 -18.11
CA LEU A 164 -24.19 3.16 -17.47
C LEU A 164 -24.82 1.95 -18.17
N CYS A 165 -24.12 0.82 -18.18
CA CYS A 165 -24.66 -0.43 -18.69
C CYS A 165 -24.37 -1.54 -17.67
N CYS A 166 -25.40 -2.29 -17.32
CA CYS A 166 -25.25 -3.48 -16.49
C CYS A 166 -24.63 -4.61 -17.30
N GLU A 167 -23.46 -5.10 -16.89
CA GLU A 167 -22.73 -6.17 -17.60
C GLU A 167 -23.45 -7.53 -17.52
N LEU A 168 -24.34 -7.71 -16.56
CA LEU A 168 -25.07 -8.97 -16.40
C LEU A 168 -26.34 -9.04 -17.23
N THR A 169 -27.03 -7.91 -17.41
CA THR A 169 -28.35 -7.88 -18.06
C THR A 169 -28.35 -7.11 -19.39
N GLY A 170 -27.30 -6.31 -19.68
CA GLY A 170 -27.25 -5.40 -20.80
C GLY A 170 -28.14 -4.16 -20.67
N VAL A 171 -28.87 -4.02 -19.56
CA VAL A 171 -29.76 -2.86 -19.34
C VAL A 171 -28.94 -1.60 -19.17
N GLU A 172 -29.37 -0.55 -19.83
CA GLU A 172 -28.74 0.77 -19.77
C GLU A 172 -29.48 1.70 -18.80
N TYR A 173 -28.71 2.57 -18.13
CA TYR A 173 -29.20 3.53 -17.17
C TYR A 173 -28.54 4.89 -17.43
N SER A 174 -29.23 5.96 -17.08
CA SER A 174 -28.65 7.30 -17.02
C SER A 174 -28.77 7.84 -15.60
N VAL A 175 -27.64 8.35 -15.08
CA VAL A 175 -27.61 8.99 -13.76
C VAL A 175 -27.00 10.38 -13.87
N PHE A 176 -27.38 11.27 -12.96
CA PHE A 176 -26.91 12.64 -12.93
C PHE A 176 -26.09 12.88 -11.67
N ALA A 177 -24.93 13.54 -11.79
CA ALA A 177 -24.04 13.83 -10.68
C ALA A 177 -23.52 15.27 -10.75
N LYS A 178 -23.40 15.92 -9.61
CA LYS A 178 -22.76 17.25 -9.51
C LYS A 178 -21.23 17.16 -9.63
N LYS A 179 -20.63 16.05 -9.22
CA LYS A 179 -19.18 15.79 -9.24
C LYS A 179 -18.94 14.33 -9.57
N ILE A 180 -17.81 14.06 -10.22
CA ILE A 180 -17.33 12.72 -10.53
C ILE A 180 -15.95 12.56 -9.94
N ILE A 181 -15.70 11.43 -9.31
CA ILE A 181 -14.37 11.02 -8.83
C ILE A 181 -13.95 9.78 -9.63
N ALA A 182 -12.95 9.96 -10.50
CA ALA A 182 -12.37 8.85 -11.24
C ALA A 182 -11.39 8.08 -10.36
N ALA A 183 -11.75 6.88 -9.95
CA ALA A 183 -10.89 5.96 -9.21
C ALA A 183 -10.65 4.66 -10.00
N SER A 184 -10.55 4.75 -11.32
CA SER A 184 -10.45 3.64 -12.27
C SER A 184 -9.04 3.04 -12.42
N GLY A 185 -8.09 3.48 -11.59
CA GLY A 185 -6.70 3.05 -11.66
C GLY A 185 -6.00 3.58 -12.94
N VAL A 186 -5.48 2.67 -13.75
CA VAL A 186 -4.78 3.01 -15.02
C VAL A 186 -5.72 3.22 -16.20
N HIS A 187 -7.02 3.00 -16.01
CA HIS A 187 -8.01 3.14 -17.06
C HIS A 187 -8.63 4.55 -17.05
N ASN A 188 -8.70 5.18 -18.22
CA ASN A 188 -9.42 6.44 -18.37
C ASN A 188 -10.93 6.18 -18.37
N LEU A 189 -11.70 7.13 -17.83
CA LEU A 189 -13.13 7.10 -17.99
C LEU A 189 -13.49 7.51 -19.43
N PRO A 190 -14.50 6.89 -20.05
CA PRO A 190 -14.98 7.26 -21.37
C PRO A 190 -15.81 8.56 -21.31
N GLY A 191 -15.78 9.35 -22.37
CA GLY A 191 -16.64 10.52 -22.55
C GLY A 191 -15.91 11.86 -22.54
N ASP A 192 -16.66 12.92 -22.81
CA ASP A 192 -16.20 14.31 -22.86
C ASP A 192 -16.61 15.05 -21.58
N TYR A 193 -15.75 14.97 -20.56
CA TYR A 193 -16.01 15.52 -19.22
C TYR A 193 -14.95 16.52 -18.75
N LYS A 194 -14.03 16.93 -19.63
CA LYS A 194 -12.98 17.94 -19.36
C LYS A 194 -13.52 19.37 -19.36
#